data_867965dec175860dd1cdcb71403a3fb1
#
_entry.id   867965dec175860dd1cdcb71403a3fb1
#
_cell.length_a   1.000
_cell.length_b   1.000
_cell.length_c   1.000
_cell.angle_alpha   90.00
_cell.angle_beta   90.00
_cell.angle_gamma   90.00
#
_symmetry.space_group_name_H-M   'P 1'
#
loop_
_entity.id
_entity.type
_entity.pdbx_description
1 polymer ?
#
loop_
_entity_poly.entity_id
_entity_poly.type
_entity_poly.pdbx_seq_one_letter_code
_entity_poly.pdbx_strand_id
1 'polypeptide(L)'
;AKNFSSYMMSNILKILHPFIPFFSETVWNKNKYNKFFNSPLIRAEWPNDKKFLFFKNNHKEINQIIEIISNIRSTKSALNITPKLFCDISFPQNSKPLKKLITKHQEIIKQVARVNDLLNQKNLNSNEIEILVLKQKLVLKFNEDINLHSQKSKILEKINNLENKIKNLKNKLENKAYLKNAPKDIVQNDKVLLKDLS
;
A
#
# COMPACT_ATOMS: atom_id res chain seq x y z
N ALA A 1 -4.70 -15.03 -16.21
CA ALA A 1 -5.14 -14.52 -14.90
C ALA A 1 -6.19 -15.43 -14.25
N LYS A 2 -7.35 -15.69 -14.87
CA LYS A 2 -8.45 -16.50 -14.29
C LYS A 2 -8.01 -17.90 -13.81
N ASN A 3 -7.23 -18.62 -14.62
CA ASN A 3 -6.75 -19.96 -14.27
C ASN A 3 -5.80 -19.95 -13.06
N PHE A 4 -4.94 -18.94 -12.96
CA PHE A 4 -4.05 -18.79 -11.81
C PHE A 4 -4.82 -18.45 -10.52
N SER A 5 -5.77 -17.51 -10.59
CA SER A 5 -6.63 -17.17 -9.45
C SER A 5 -7.44 -18.37 -8.97
N SER A 6 -7.96 -19.18 -9.91
CA SER A 6 -8.69 -20.41 -9.61
C SER A 6 -7.80 -21.46 -8.93
N TYR A 7 -6.58 -21.63 -9.43
CA TYR A 7 -5.58 -22.50 -8.82
C TYR A 7 -5.22 -22.07 -7.40
N MET A 8 -4.95 -20.77 -7.19
CA MET A 8 -4.66 -20.23 -5.85
C MET A 8 -5.83 -20.42 -4.90
N MET A 9 -7.06 -20.10 -5.34
CA MET A 9 -8.26 -20.27 -4.54
C MET A 9 -8.47 -21.74 -4.13
N SER A 10 -8.26 -22.69 -5.05
CA SER A 10 -8.38 -24.11 -4.73
C SER A 10 -7.40 -24.54 -3.64
N ASN A 11 -6.15 -24.05 -3.67
CA ASN A 11 -5.16 -24.37 -2.64
C ASN A 11 -5.47 -23.69 -1.29
N ILE A 12 -6.00 -22.47 -1.30
CA ILE A 12 -6.46 -21.78 -0.09
C ILE A 12 -7.60 -22.57 0.56
N LEU A 13 -8.57 -23.02 -0.21
CA LEU A 13 -9.68 -23.83 0.31
C LEU A 13 -9.22 -25.14 0.94
N LYS A 14 -8.20 -25.80 0.37
CA LYS A 14 -7.61 -27.01 0.95
C LYS A 14 -6.99 -26.73 2.33
N ILE A 15 -6.25 -25.61 2.44
CA ILE A 15 -5.62 -25.20 3.71
C ILE A 15 -6.66 -24.80 4.76
N LEU A 16 -7.75 -24.15 4.36
CA LEU A 16 -8.80 -23.71 5.26
C LEU A 16 -9.76 -24.83 5.69
N HIS A 17 -9.82 -25.93 4.93
CA HIS A 17 -10.80 -26.97 5.15
C HIS A 17 -10.82 -27.57 6.56
N PRO A 18 -9.67 -27.83 7.23
CA PRO A 18 -9.66 -28.34 8.61
C PRO A 18 -10.29 -27.38 9.64
N PHE A 19 -10.29 -26.08 9.35
CA PHE A 19 -10.79 -25.05 10.28
C PHE A 19 -12.26 -24.69 10.01
N ILE A 20 -12.66 -24.65 8.75
CA ILE A 20 -14.01 -24.22 8.31
C ILE A 20 -14.56 -25.17 7.23
N PRO A 21 -14.83 -26.45 7.58
CA PRO A 21 -15.13 -27.50 6.60
C PRO A 21 -16.38 -27.20 5.77
N PHE A 22 -17.47 -26.80 6.38
CA PHE A 22 -18.75 -26.56 5.69
C PHE A 22 -18.68 -25.42 4.68
N PHE A 23 -18.03 -24.31 5.07
CA PHE A 23 -17.87 -23.17 4.20
C PHE A 23 -16.96 -23.50 3.01
N SER A 24 -15.80 -24.07 3.28
CA SER A 24 -14.81 -24.39 2.24
C SER A 24 -15.35 -25.42 1.24
N GLU A 25 -16.07 -26.44 1.70
CA GLU A 25 -16.73 -27.41 0.82
C GLU A 25 -17.82 -26.76 -0.04
N THR A 26 -18.61 -25.84 0.54
CA THR A 26 -19.63 -25.10 -0.19
C THR A 26 -19.00 -24.27 -1.33
N VAL A 27 -17.91 -23.54 -1.03
CA VAL A 27 -17.19 -22.73 -2.03
C VAL A 27 -16.54 -23.61 -3.10
N TRP A 28 -15.98 -24.76 -2.70
CA TRP A 28 -15.40 -25.76 -3.60
C TRP A 28 -16.41 -26.23 -4.65
N ASN A 29 -17.61 -26.59 -4.19
CA ASN A 29 -18.68 -27.08 -5.04
C ASN A 29 -19.25 -25.96 -5.94
N LYS A 30 -19.46 -24.74 -5.40
CA LYS A 30 -19.94 -23.59 -6.19
C LYS A 30 -18.99 -23.21 -7.32
N ASN A 31 -17.68 -23.30 -7.09
CA ASN A 31 -16.67 -23.03 -8.12
C ASN A 31 -16.41 -24.25 -9.04
N LYS A 32 -17.16 -25.33 -8.89
CA LYS A 32 -17.05 -26.56 -9.66
C LYS A 32 -15.67 -27.23 -9.58
N TYR A 33 -14.92 -27.00 -8.51
CA TYR A 33 -13.63 -27.64 -8.29
C TYR A 33 -13.78 -29.15 -8.09
N ASN A 34 -14.89 -29.61 -7.49
CA ASN A 34 -15.24 -31.02 -7.38
C ASN A 34 -15.27 -31.74 -8.74
N LYS A 35 -15.75 -31.04 -9.79
CA LYS A 35 -15.74 -31.58 -11.17
C LYS A 35 -14.36 -31.49 -11.80
N PHE A 36 -13.63 -30.37 -11.59
CA PHE A 36 -12.30 -30.17 -12.15
C PHE A 36 -11.27 -31.14 -11.58
N PHE A 37 -11.28 -31.36 -10.27
CA PHE A 37 -10.36 -32.29 -9.59
C PHE A 37 -10.93 -33.71 -9.45
N ASN A 38 -12.16 -33.94 -9.90
CA ASN A 38 -12.91 -35.19 -9.74
C ASN A 38 -12.89 -35.73 -8.30
N SER A 39 -12.97 -34.82 -7.33
CA SER A 39 -12.87 -35.12 -5.91
C SER A 39 -13.58 -34.07 -5.05
N PRO A 40 -14.28 -34.46 -3.98
CA PRO A 40 -14.70 -33.54 -2.93
C PRO A 40 -13.46 -32.96 -2.22
N LEU A 41 -13.60 -31.80 -1.60
CA LEU A 41 -12.48 -31.10 -0.97
C LEU A 41 -11.80 -31.91 0.14
N ILE A 42 -12.59 -32.65 0.92
CA ILE A 42 -12.09 -33.51 2.01
C ILE A 42 -11.11 -34.60 1.53
N ARG A 43 -11.21 -35.02 0.27
CA ARG A 43 -10.31 -36.01 -0.33
C ARG A 43 -9.26 -35.38 -1.26
N ALA A 44 -9.27 -34.07 -1.41
CA ALA A 44 -8.32 -33.39 -2.29
C ALA A 44 -6.90 -33.45 -1.70
N GLU A 45 -5.92 -33.70 -2.56
CA GLU A 45 -4.51 -33.70 -2.13
C GLU A 45 -4.12 -32.36 -1.49
N TRP A 46 -3.35 -32.45 -0.39
CA TRP A 46 -2.81 -31.27 0.28
C TRP A 46 -1.90 -30.48 -0.65
N PRO A 47 -1.90 -29.15 -0.58
CA PRO A 47 -1.00 -28.34 -1.38
C PRO A 47 0.47 -28.72 -1.16
N ASN A 48 1.20 -28.92 -2.23
CA ASN A 48 2.63 -29.25 -2.18
C ASN A 48 3.45 -28.02 -2.58
N ASP A 49 4.35 -27.57 -1.71
CA ASP A 49 5.22 -26.42 -1.91
C ASP A 49 6.15 -26.56 -3.11
N LYS A 50 6.59 -27.78 -3.44
CA LYS A 50 7.45 -28.06 -4.61
C LYS A 50 6.75 -27.76 -5.96
N LYS A 51 5.42 -27.70 -5.97
CA LYS A 51 4.63 -27.34 -7.16
C LYS A 51 4.47 -25.82 -7.33
N PHE A 52 4.88 -25.00 -6.35
CA PHE A 52 4.79 -23.55 -6.45
C PHE A 52 6.03 -22.98 -7.15
N LEU A 53 5.81 -22.21 -8.21
CA LEU A 53 6.88 -21.50 -8.89
C LEU A 53 7.19 -20.20 -8.15
N PHE A 54 8.39 -20.10 -7.63
CA PHE A 54 8.86 -18.88 -6.96
C PHE A 54 9.62 -17.99 -7.95
N PHE A 55 9.02 -16.86 -8.31
CA PHE A 55 9.61 -15.85 -9.18
C PHE A 55 10.28 -14.75 -8.35
N LYS A 56 11.49 -14.99 -7.83
CA LYS A 56 12.23 -14.03 -6.96
C LYS A 56 12.36 -12.63 -7.55
N ASN A 57 12.60 -12.51 -8.84
CA ASN A 57 12.76 -11.21 -9.50
C ASN A 57 11.43 -10.45 -9.61
N ASN A 58 10.34 -11.16 -9.86
CA ASN A 58 9.02 -10.56 -9.97
C ASN A 58 8.50 -10.06 -8.62
N HIS A 59 8.90 -10.70 -7.51
CA HIS A 59 8.52 -10.28 -6.16
C HIS A 59 8.97 -8.85 -5.85
N LYS A 60 10.22 -8.49 -6.19
CA LYS A 60 10.74 -7.13 -5.98
C LYS A 60 9.97 -6.10 -6.80
N GLU A 61 9.69 -6.41 -8.06
CA GLU A 61 8.95 -5.52 -8.96
C GLU A 61 7.49 -5.32 -8.49
N ILE A 62 6.82 -6.39 -8.08
CA ILE A 62 5.45 -6.32 -7.54
C ILE A 62 5.39 -5.50 -6.25
N ASN A 63 6.35 -5.67 -5.34
CA ASN A 63 6.40 -4.87 -4.11
C ASN A 63 6.58 -3.37 -4.42
N GLN A 64 7.38 -3.02 -5.41
CA GLN A 64 7.50 -1.63 -5.86
C GLN A 64 6.18 -1.08 -6.41
N ILE A 65 5.41 -1.89 -7.16
CA ILE A 65 4.08 -1.50 -7.66
C ILE A 65 3.11 -1.30 -6.50
N ILE A 66 3.11 -2.21 -5.52
CA ILE A 66 2.28 -2.09 -4.30
C ILE A 66 2.63 -0.80 -3.55
N GLU A 67 3.91 -0.48 -3.41
CA GLU A 67 4.37 0.75 -2.77
C GLU A 67 3.89 2.00 -3.52
N ILE A 68 3.99 2.02 -4.85
CA ILE A 68 3.48 3.11 -5.68
C ILE A 68 1.98 3.31 -5.46
N ILE A 69 1.18 2.25 -5.56
CA ILE A 69 -0.27 2.28 -5.37
C ILE A 69 -0.63 2.76 -3.95
N SER A 70 0.08 2.24 -2.95
CA SER A 70 -0.12 2.62 -1.54
C SER A 70 0.17 4.11 -1.32
N ASN A 71 1.27 4.63 -1.86
CA ASN A 71 1.60 6.05 -1.75
C ASN A 71 0.56 6.96 -2.43
N ILE A 72 0.07 6.60 -3.61
CA ILE A 72 -1.00 7.37 -4.28
C ILE A 72 -2.28 7.37 -3.43
N ARG A 73 -2.67 6.22 -2.89
CA ARG A 73 -3.88 6.10 -2.07
C ARG A 73 -3.76 6.83 -0.73
N SER A 74 -2.62 6.72 -0.06
CA SER A 74 -2.37 7.41 1.20
C SER A 74 -2.35 8.92 1.02
N THR A 75 -1.81 9.42 -0.10
CA THR A 75 -1.86 10.84 -0.44
C THR A 75 -3.30 11.32 -0.66
N LYS A 76 -4.10 10.57 -1.42
CA LYS A 76 -5.53 10.90 -1.58
C LYS A 76 -6.25 10.94 -0.23
N SER A 77 -6.01 9.96 0.62
CA SER A 77 -6.59 9.90 1.97
C SER A 77 -6.14 11.06 2.86
N ALA A 78 -4.85 11.38 2.87
CA ALA A 78 -4.28 12.48 3.67
C ALA A 78 -4.86 13.85 3.26
N LEU A 79 -5.21 13.99 1.98
CA LEU A 79 -5.83 15.19 1.42
C LEU A 79 -7.37 15.16 1.48
N ASN A 80 -7.97 14.18 2.14
CA ASN A 80 -9.43 13.94 2.17
C ASN A 80 -10.07 13.89 0.76
N ILE A 81 -9.29 13.43 -0.22
CA ILE A 81 -9.78 13.22 -1.58
C ILE A 81 -10.48 11.85 -1.63
N THR A 82 -11.66 11.80 -2.23
CA THR A 82 -12.39 10.54 -2.32
C THR A 82 -11.55 9.49 -3.08
N PRO A 83 -11.48 8.24 -2.61
CA PRO A 83 -10.73 7.19 -3.31
C PRO A 83 -11.22 6.92 -4.74
N LYS A 84 -12.46 7.32 -5.06
CA LYS A 84 -13.07 7.16 -6.38
C LYS A 84 -12.56 8.18 -7.40
N LEU A 85 -12.05 9.33 -6.95
CA LEU A 85 -11.56 10.37 -7.83
C LEU A 85 -10.34 9.91 -8.61
N PHE A 86 -10.38 10.11 -9.90
CA PHE A 86 -9.26 9.82 -10.79
C PHE A 86 -8.23 10.94 -10.75
N CYS A 87 -6.98 10.58 -10.95
CA CYS A 87 -5.88 11.52 -11.12
C CYS A 87 -5.00 11.10 -12.29
N ASP A 88 -4.29 12.05 -12.86
CA ASP A 88 -3.23 11.78 -13.84
C ASP A 88 -1.88 11.74 -13.13
N ILE A 89 -0.95 11.00 -13.69
CA ILE A 89 0.43 10.92 -13.18
C ILE A 89 1.34 11.62 -14.18
N SER A 90 2.17 12.53 -13.69
CA SER A 90 3.26 13.09 -14.48
C SER A 90 4.62 12.81 -13.85
N PHE A 91 5.65 12.77 -14.70
CA PHE A 91 7.00 12.42 -14.32
C PHE A 91 7.93 13.61 -14.50
N PRO A 92 8.63 14.09 -13.44
CA PRO A 92 9.75 15.01 -13.59
C PRO A 92 10.88 14.37 -14.41
N GLN A 93 11.71 15.20 -15.01
CA GLN A 93 12.75 14.78 -15.99
C GLN A 93 13.69 13.66 -15.48
N ASN A 94 13.92 13.58 -14.17
CA ASN A 94 14.91 12.68 -13.57
C ASN A 94 14.34 11.32 -13.08
N SER A 95 13.08 10.99 -13.37
CA SER A 95 12.42 9.78 -12.86
C SER A 95 12.32 8.64 -13.90
N LYS A 96 13.34 8.50 -14.76
CA LYS A 96 13.36 7.46 -15.82
C LYS A 96 13.07 6.03 -15.35
N PRO A 97 13.66 5.51 -14.22
CA PRO A 97 13.40 4.14 -13.77
C PRO A 97 11.94 3.96 -13.30
N LEU A 98 11.41 4.93 -12.55
CA LEU A 98 10.04 4.90 -12.04
C LEU A 98 9.03 4.96 -13.20
N LYS A 99 9.28 5.82 -14.19
CA LYS A 99 8.47 5.92 -15.40
C LYS A 99 8.42 4.59 -16.13
N LYS A 100 9.57 3.91 -16.35
CA LYS A 100 9.64 2.61 -17.03
C LYS A 100 8.81 1.55 -16.28
N LEU A 101 8.91 1.51 -14.95
CA LEU A 101 8.16 0.58 -14.11
C LEU A 101 6.65 0.83 -14.21
N ILE A 102 6.22 2.09 -14.07
CA ILE A 102 4.79 2.47 -14.13
C ILE A 102 4.22 2.20 -15.53
N THR A 103 4.94 2.53 -16.59
CA THR A 103 4.49 2.27 -17.97
C THR A 103 4.34 0.78 -18.24
N LYS A 104 5.27 -0.05 -17.75
CA LYS A 104 5.20 -1.51 -17.90
C LYS A 104 3.96 -2.12 -17.24
N HIS A 105 3.52 -1.56 -16.10
CA HIS A 105 2.40 -2.07 -15.31
C HIS A 105 1.22 -1.10 -15.24
N GLN A 106 1.08 -0.24 -16.25
CA GLN A 106 0.08 0.84 -16.27
C GLN A 106 -1.36 0.37 -16.07
N GLU A 107 -1.75 -0.77 -16.59
CA GLU A 107 -3.12 -1.29 -16.47
C GLU A 107 -3.49 -1.56 -15.01
N ILE A 108 -2.60 -2.20 -14.25
CA ILE A 108 -2.81 -2.50 -12.84
C ILE A 108 -2.88 -1.20 -12.03
N ILE A 109 -1.92 -0.29 -12.29
CA ILE A 109 -1.84 0.99 -11.56
C ILE A 109 -3.06 1.86 -11.87
N LYS A 110 -3.46 1.96 -13.15
CA LYS A 110 -4.67 2.69 -13.56
C LYS A 110 -5.93 2.17 -12.85
N GLN A 111 -6.14 0.86 -12.83
CA GLN A 111 -7.31 0.26 -12.19
C GLN A 111 -7.29 0.40 -10.66
N VAL A 112 -6.17 0.06 -10.02
CA VAL A 112 -6.10 -0.06 -8.55
C VAL A 112 -5.91 1.30 -7.89
N ALA A 113 -5.09 2.19 -8.43
CA ALA A 113 -4.85 3.52 -7.88
C ALA A 113 -5.83 4.61 -8.42
N ARG A 114 -6.74 4.25 -9.33
CA ARG A 114 -7.65 5.18 -10.01
C ARG A 114 -6.87 6.30 -10.72
N VAL A 115 -6.02 5.90 -11.64
CA VAL A 115 -5.23 6.79 -12.51
C VAL A 115 -5.83 6.76 -13.90
N ASN A 116 -6.06 7.94 -14.52
CA ASN A 116 -6.50 8.04 -15.90
C ASN A 116 -5.33 7.89 -16.84
N ASP A 117 -4.42 8.86 -16.82
CA ASP A 117 -3.35 8.93 -17.80
C ASP A 117 -1.97 9.19 -17.21
N LEU A 118 -0.96 8.83 -18.00
CA LEU A 118 0.44 9.08 -17.72
C LEU A 118 0.92 10.23 -18.61
N LEU A 119 1.13 11.40 -18.00
CA LEU A 119 1.46 12.63 -18.70
C LEU A 119 2.98 12.88 -18.72
N ASN A 120 3.47 13.41 -19.82
CA ASN A 120 4.84 13.88 -19.95
C ASN A 120 4.85 15.42 -19.81
N GLN A 121 4.63 15.95 -18.62
CA GLN A 121 4.61 17.40 -18.41
C GLN A 121 5.85 17.88 -17.64
N LYS A 122 6.27 19.13 -17.95
CA LYS A 122 7.49 19.74 -17.37
C LYS A 122 7.19 20.75 -16.26
N ASN A 123 5.98 21.30 -16.16
CA ASN A 123 5.65 22.39 -15.25
C ASN A 123 4.52 21.98 -14.30
N LEU A 124 4.68 22.30 -13.02
CA LEU A 124 3.67 22.13 -11.97
C LEU A 124 2.60 23.23 -12.08
N ASN A 125 1.34 22.83 -12.09
CA ASN A 125 0.17 23.72 -12.05
C ASN A 125 -0.45 23.71 -10.65
N SER A 126 -1.41 24.59 -10.39
CA SER A 126 -2.04 24.78 -9.08
C SER A 126 -2.74 23.54 -8.48
N ASN A 127 -3.15 22.60 -9.33
CA ASN A 127 -3.86 21.37 -8.91
C ASN A 127 -2.97 20.12 -8.98
N GLU A 128 -1.68 20.31 -8.86
CA GLU A 128 -0.69 19.24 -8.91
C GLU A 128 0.00 19.06 -7.56
N ILE A 129 0.21 17.82 -7.17
CA ILE A 129 0.81 17.43 -5.90
C ILE A 129 2.02 16.56 -6.17
N GLU A 130 3.18 17.01 -5.70
CA GLU A 130 4.40 16.22 -5.75
C GLU A 130 4.43 15.25 -4.58
N ILE A 131 4.66 13.98 -4.87
CA ILE A 131 4.88 12.92 -3.87
C ILE A 131 6.22 12.24 -4.10
N LEU A 132 6.81 11.72 -3.03
CA LEU A 132 8.03 10.94 -3.10
C LEU A 132 7.68 9.45 -3.07
N VAL A 133 8.05 8.73 -4.12
CA VAL A 133 7.80 7.30 -4.27
C VAL A 133 9.09 6.60 -4.71
N LEU A 134 9.51 5.57 -4.01
CA LEU A 134 10.77 4.86 -4.30
C LEU A 134 11.98 5.82 -4.41
N LYS A 135 12.04 6.84 -3.56
CA LYS A 135 13.05 7.91 -3.57
C LYS A 135 13.08 8.75 -4.85
N GLN A 136 12.02 8.73 -5.63
CA GLN A 136 11.86 9.52 -6.84
C GLN A 136 10.59 10.37 -6.76
N LYS A 137 10.59 11.51 -7.43
CA LYS A 137 9.45 12.42 -7.48
C LYS A 137 8.41 11.92 -8.48
N LEU A 138 7.16 11.95 -8.07
CA LEU A 138 5.99 11.66 -8.88
C LEU A 138 4.99 12.80 -8.66
N VAL A 139 4.35 13.26 -9.72
CA VAL A 139 3.35 14.33 -9.63
C VAL A 139 1.97 13.76 -9.92
N LEU A 140 1.04 14.00 -9.01
CA LEU A 140 -0.38 13.68 -9.17
C LEU A 140 -1.11 14.95 -9.57
N LYS A 141 -1.85 14.88 -10.68
CA LYS A 141 -2.71 15.94 -11.17
C LYS A 141 -4.17 15.53 -11.03
N PHE A 142 -4.97 16.38 -10.44
CA PHE A 142 -6.40 16.15 -10.26
C PHE A 142 -7.18 17.07 -11.22
N ASN A 143 -8.17 16.51 -11.93
CA ASN A 143 -8.96 17.23 -12.93
C ASN A 143 -10.13 18.02 -12.32
N GLU A 144 -10.43 17.80 -11.03
CA GLU A 144 -11.42 18.56 -10.30
C GLU A 144 -10.77 19.64 -9.45
N ASP A 145 -11.45 20.75 -9.22
CA ASP A 145 -11.01 21.81 -8.33
C ASP A 145 -11.01 21.31 -6.88
N ILE A 146 -9.88 20.70 -6.50
CA ILE A 146 -9.65 20.33 -5.12
C ILE A 146 -9.23 21.60 -4.38
N ASN A 147 -9.97 21.94 -3.32
CA ASN A 147 -9.58 23.06 -2.48
C ASN A 147 -8.30 22.72 -1.69
N LEU A 148 -7.17 22.72 -2.40
CA LEU A 148 -5.85 22.39 -1.84
C LEU A 148 -5.43 23.40 -0.76
N HIS A 149 -5.95 24.64 -0.79
CA HIS A 149 -5.64 25.63 0.24
C HIS A 149 -6.17 25.22 1.62
N SER A 150 -7.41 24.75 1.71
CA SER A 150 -7.97 24.26 2.97
C SER A 150 -7.29 22.97 3.47
N GLN A 151 -6.78 22.16 2.57
CA GLN A 151 -6.04 20.94 2.92
C GLN A 151 -4.62 21.27 3.35
N LYS A 152 -3.97 22.26 2.72
CA LYS A 152 -2.63 22.72 3.08
C LYS A 152 -2.58 23.23 4.52
N SER A 153 -3.56 24.03 4.94
CA SER A 153 -3.63 24.52 6.33
C SER A 153 -3.75 23.39 7.34
N LYS A 154 -4.59 22.38 7.08
CA LYS A 154 -4.74 21.19 7.93
C LYS A 154 -3.46 20.34 8.00
N ILE A 155 -2.74 20.22 6.89
CA ILE A 155 -1.47 19.49 6.87
C ILE A 155 -0.41 20.24 7.66
N LEU A 156 -0.32 21.57 7.50
CA LEU A 156 0.60 22.40 8.28
C LEU A 156 0.30 22.29 9.77
N GLU A 157 -0.96 22.30 10.15
CA GLU A 157 -1.36 22.11 11.56
C GLU A 157 -0.93 20.72 12.08
N LYS A 158 -1.10 19.66 11.28
CA LYS A 158 -0.63 18.32 11.64
C LYS A 158 0.90 18.27 11.78
N ILE A 159 1.64 18.91 10.88
CA ILE A 159 3.10 19.01 10.94
C ILE A 159 3.50 19.69 12.25
N ASN A 160 2.96 20.86 12.53
CA ASN A 160 3.24 21.58 13.77
C ASN A 160 2.93 20.75 15.04
N ASN A 161 1.82 20.02 15.02
CA ASN A 161 1.45 19.14 16.13
C ASN A 161 2.44 17.97 16.30
N LEU A 162 2.93 17.39 15.21
CA LEU A 162 3.93 16.32 15.23
C LEU A 162 5.29 16.84 15.69
N GLU A 163 5.73 18.00 15.20
CA GLU A 163 6.97 18.66 15.63
C GLU A 163 6.94 18.97 17.13
N ASN A 164 5.83 19.48 17.64
CA ASN A 164 5.65 19.72 19.06
C ASN A 164 5.70 18.42 19.88
N LYS A 165 5.10 17.32 19.39
CA LYS A 165 5.21 16.00 20.02
C LYS A 165 6.65 15.51 20.06
N ILE A 166 7.37 15.60 18.95
CA ILE A 166 8.79 15.22 18.86
C ILE A 166 9.62 16.03 19.85
N LYS A 167 9.42 17.36 19.91
CA LYS A 167 10.11 18.25 20.84
C LYS A 167 9.83 17.87 22.30
N ASN A 168 8.57 17.61 22.63
CA ASN A 168 8.18 17.19 23.97
C ASN A 168 8.77 15.84 24.38
N LEU A 169 8.80 14.87 23.45
CA LEU A 169 9.42 13.55 23.67
C LEU A 169 10.94 13.69 23.87
N LYS A 170 11.61 14.51 23.05
CA LYS A 170 13.05 14.79 23.23
C LYS A 170 13.34 15.39 24.60
N ASN A 171 12.61 16.43 24.98
CA ASN A 171 12.78 17.08 26.28
C ASN A 171 12.54 16.13 27.47
N LYS A 172 11.53 15.22 27.35
CA LYS A 172 11.30 14.17 28.35
C LYS A 172 12.45 13.20 28.45
N LEU A 173 12.98 12.73 27.31
CA LEU A 173 14.07 11.77 27.28
C LEU A 173 15.43 12.37 27.65
N GLU A 174 15.60 13.70 27.57
CA GLU A 174 16.77 14.42 28.06
C GLU A 174 16.69 14.69 29.56
N ASN A 175 15.50 14.64 30.16
CA ASN A 175 15.30 14.92 31.59
C ASN A 175 15.79 13.73 32.45
N LYS A 176 16.90 13.92 33.16
CA LYS A 176 17.49 12.91 34.07
C LYS A 176 16.55 12.43 35.16
N ALA A 177 15.72 13.33 35.70
CA ALA A 177 14.74 13.00 36.75
C ALA A 177 13.64 12.08 36.16
N TYR A 178 13.18 12.34 34.95
CA TYR A 178 12.23 11.48 34.26
C TYR A 178 12.80 10.08 34.00
N LEU A 179 14.02 10.00 33.49
CA LEU A 179 14.69 8.69 33.21
C LEU A 179 14.91 7.88 34.50
N LYS A 180 15.08 8.52 35.65
CA LYS A 180 15.28 7.86 36.95
C LYS A 180 13.98 7.38 37.59
N ASN A 181 12.89 8.14 37.44
CA ASN A 181 11.64 7.94 38.20
C ASN A 181 10.55 7.26 37.36
N ALA A 182 10.61 7.31 36.01
CA ALA A 182 9.61 6.70 35.17
C ALA A 182 9.84 5.18 35.04
N PRO A 183 8.76 4.39 34.93
CA PRO A 183 8.85 2.95 34.63
C PRO A 183 9.63 2.69 33.33
N LYS A 184 10.50 1.66 33.35
CA LYS A 184 11.36 1.34 32.22
C LYS A 184 10.61 1.11 30.92
N ASP A 185 9.42 0.51 31.00
CA ASP A 185 8.57 0.22 29.83
C ASP A 185 8.08 1.50 29.17
N ILE A 186 7.73 2.53 29.95
CA ILE A 186 7.28 3.82 29.43
C ILE A 186 8.44 4.55 28.74
N VAL A 187 9.62 4.54 29.33
CA VAL A 187 10.82 5.14 28.73
C VAL A 187 11.18 4.45 27.41
N GLN A 188 11.05 3.13 27.38
CA GLN A 188 11.33 2.36 26.15
C GLN A 188 10.30 2.67 25.05
N ASN A 189 9.02 2.76 25.41
CA ASN A 189 7.96 3.13 24.48
C ASN A 189 8.16 4.55 23.93
N ASP A 190 8.53 5.52 24.76
CA ASP A 190 8.83 6.88 24.33
C ASP A 190 10.02 6.94 23.35
N LYS A 191 11.05 6.10 23.57
CA LYS A 191 12.19 5.98 22.63
C LYS A 191 11.79 5.38 21.28
N VAL A 192 10.95 4.35 21.28
CA VAL A 192 10.43 3.74 20.05
C VAL A 192 9.58 4.77 19.31
N LEU A 193 8.66 5.42 20.00
CA LEU A 193 7.79 6.44 19.43
C LEU A 193 8.57 7.61 18.82
N LEU A 194 9.63 8.08 19.50
CA LEU A 194 10.50 9.12 18.96
C LEU A 194 11.19 8.67 17.67
N LYS A 195 11.63 7.40 17.61
CA LYS A 195 12.28 6.85 16.42
C LYS A 195 11.30 6.69 15.24
N ASP A 196 10.03 6.36 15.54
CA ASP A 196 9.00 6.20 14.51
C ASP A 196 8.51 7.55 13.96
N LEU A 197 8.63 8.64 14.74
CA LEU A 197 8.22 9.98 14.36
C LEU A 197 9.35 10.81 13.74
N SER A 198 10.60 10.41 13.84
CA SER A 198 11.78 11.12 13.32
C SER A 198 12.29 10.50 12.01
#